data_0e132949c7a212dafc94d87319215ebd
#
_entry.id   0e132949c7a212dafc94d87319215ebd
#
_cell.length_a   1.000
_cell.length_b   1.000
_cell.length_c   1.000
_cell.angle_alpha   90.00
_cell.angle_beta   90.00
_cell.angle_gamma   90.00
#
_symmetry.space_group_name_H-M   'P 1'
#
loop_
_entity.id
_entity.type
_entity.pdbx_description
1 polymer ?
#
loop_
_entity_poly.entity_id
_entity_poly.type
_entity_poly.pdbx_seq_one_letter_code
_entity_poly.pdbx_strand_id
1 'polypeptide(L)'
;LEPQILTHLPHQISGGEAQRVAIARCLLFRPKLLILDEATSMLDVSTQANVLGMIRKIMNEGGGSILLISHDRPLVDFFCDQIYVFDNKTLKKENRK
;
A
#
# COMPACT_ATOMS: atom_id res chain seq x y z
N LEU A 1 -23.82 5.32 -5.10
CA LEU A 1 -22.97 4.84 -5.25
C LEU A 1 -22.05 4.81 -4.37
N GLU A 2 -21.53 4.27 -4.15
CA GLU A 2 -20.72 4.13 -3.30
C GLU A 2 -19.53 4.22 -3.57
N PRO A 3 -18.93 4.62 -3.06
CA PRO A 3 -17.75 4.88 -3.23
C PRO A 3 -16.91 3.95 -3.29
N GLN A 4 -16.39 3.97 -4.03
CA GLN A 4 -15.72 3.13 -4.26
C GLN A 4 -15.00 2.64 -3.58
N ILE A 5 -14.79 2.76 -3.06
CA ILE A 5 -14.19 1.92 -2.45
C ILE A 5 -12.88 1.64 -2.92
N LEU A 6 -12.37 2.33 -3.85
CA LEU A 6 -11.04 2.24 -4.38
C LEU A 6 -10.33 3.54 -4.11
N THR A 7 -9.18 3.50 -3.50
CA THR A 7 -8.38 4.68 -3.23
C THR A 7 -6.94 4.44 -3.65
N HIS A 8 -6.35 5.42 -4.30
CA HIS A 8 -5.00 5.31 -4.85
C HIS A 8 -4.12 6.44 -4.30
N LEU A 9 -2.98 6.06 -3.75
CA LEU A 9 -2.02 7.02 -3.21
C LEU A 9 -0.71 6.91 -3.96
N PRO A 10 -0.43 7.86 -4.84
CA PRO A 10 0.81 7.81 -5.59
C PRO A 10 1.98 8.38 -4.80
N HIS A 11 3.18 8.05 -5.22
CA HIS A 11 4.38 8.48 -4.52
C HIS A 11 4.67 9.96 -4.73
N GLN A 12 3.96 10.62 -5.61
CA GLN A 12 4.25 12.01 -5.89
C GLN A 12 3.88 12.98 -4.81
N ILE A 13 3.18 12.53 -3.79
CA ILE A 13 2.91 13.36 -2.64
C ILE A 13 4.24 13.56 -1.94
N SER A 14 4.71 14.80 -1.85
CA SER A 14 6.04 15.02 -1.31
C SER A 14 6.02 15.15 0.19
N GLY A 15 7.09 14.71 0.82
CA GLY A 15 7.25 14.81 2.26
C GLY A 15 6.57 13.69 3.01
N GLY A 16 7.26 13.13 3.99
CA GLY A 16 6.72 12.02 4.76
C GLY A 16 5.49 12.40 5.55
N GLU A 17 5.49 13.63 6.07
CA GLU A 17 4.36 14.07 6.85
C GLU A 17 3.12 14.24 5.99
N ALA A 18 3.29 14.80 4.80
CA ALA A 18 2.18 14.95 3.88
C ALA A 18 1.64 13.61 3.45
N GLN A 19 2.53 12.64 3.26
CA GLN A 19 2.08 11.29 2.91
C GLN A 19 1.26 10.67 4.02
N ARG A 20 1.69 10.84 5.26
CA ARG A 20 0.95 10.26 6.39
C ARG A 20 -0.44 10.87 6.50
N VAL A 21 -0.55 12.18 6.29
CA VAL A 21 -1.85 12.83 6.34
C VAL A 21 -2.75 12.33 5.23
N ALA A 22 -2.19 12.18 4.03
CA ALA A 22 -2.97 11.70 2.90
C ALA A 22 -3.48 10.29 3.15
N ILE A 23 -2.62 9.42 3.70
CA ILE A 23 -3.02 8.07 4.01
C ILE A 23 -4.14 8.06 5.04
N ALA A 24 -3.99 8.86 6.09
CA ALA A 24 -5.00 8.91 7.13
C ALA A 24 -6.34 9.36 6.57
N ARG A 25 -6.33 10.35 5.68
CA ARG A 25 -7.57 10.80 5.06
C ARG A 25 -8.24 9.71 4.26
N CYS A 26 -7.44 8.98 3.49
CA CYS A 26 -8.00 7.90 2.68
C CYS A 26 -8.61 6.82 3.54
N LEU A 27 -8.00 6.51 4.66
CA LEU A 27 -8.52 5.46 5.54
C LEU A 27 -9.83 5.85 6.19
N LEU A 28 -10.09 7.14 6.32
CA LEU A 28 -11.36 7.59 6.89
C LEU A 28 -12.54 7.20 6.01
N PHE A 29 -12.32 6.99 4.72
CA PHE A 29 -13.40 6.58 3.83
C PHE A 29 -13.64 5.09 3.87
N ARG A 30 -12.83 4.34 4.61
CA ARG A 30 -12.95 2.89 4.74
C ARG A 30 -13.03 2.19 3.38
N PRO A 31 -12.01 2.36 2.55
CA PRO A 31 -12.07 1.77 1.22
C PRO A 31 -12.00 0.26 1.28
N LYS A 32 -12.58 -0.40 0.29
CA LYS A 32 -12.46 -1.84 0.19
C LYS A 32 -11.15 -2.25 -0.47
N LEU A 33 -10.56 -1.37 -1.25
CA LEU A 33 -9.27 -1.62 -1.86
C LEU A 33 -8.45 -0.35 -1.79
N LEU A 34 -7.29 -0.44 -1.18
CA LEU A 34 -6.38 0.69 -1.07
C LEU A 34 -5.16 0.38 -1.93
N ILE A 35 -4.87 1.26 -2.87
CA ILE A 35 -3.71 1.11 -3.72
C ILE A 35 -2.62 2.05 -3.25
N LEU A 36 -1.50 1.48 -2.85
CA LEU A 36 -0.34 2.24 -2.40
C LEU A 36 0.73 2.17 -3.49
N ASP A 37 0.85 3.24 -4.25
CA ASP A 37 1.76 3.27 -5.39
C ASP A 37 3.01 4.02 -4.97
N GLU A 38 3.96 3.31 -4.41
CA GLU A 38 5.20 3.88 -3.86
C GLU A 38 4.90 4.93 -2.80
N ALA A 39 3.76 4.77 -2.13
CA ALA A 39 3.24 5.84 -1.27
C ALA A 39 4.06 6.06 -0.01
N THR A 40 4.81 5.06 0.42
CA THR A 40 5.63 5.20 1.64
C THR A 40 7.11 5.36 1.33
N SER A 41 7.45 5.59 0.06
CA SER A 41 8.85 5.64 -0.34
C SER A 41 9.62 6.81 0.26
N MET A 42 8.92 7.85 0.69
CA MET A 42 9.59 9.01 1.29
C MET A 42 9.85 8.83 2.79
N LEU A 43 9.42 7.73 3.36
CA LEU A 43 9.58 7.49 4.78
C LEU A 43 10.83 6.63 5.03
N ASP A 44 11.44 6.80 6.19
CA ASP A 44 12.56 5.93 6.52
C ASP A 44 12.05 4.53 6.82
N VAL A 45 12.96 3.59 6.92
CA VAL A 45 12.59 2.18 7.00
C VAL A 45 11.68 1.87 8.18
N SER A 46 12.03 2.36 9.36
CA SER A 46 11.23 2.01 10.53
C SER A 46 9.87 2.71 10.51
N THR A 47 9.82 3.95 10.04
CA THR A 47 8.55 4.65 9.93
C THR A 47 7.67 3.99 8.90
N GLN A 48 8.27 3.56 7.77
CA GLN A 48 7.53 2.88 6.73
C GLN A 48 6.88 1.60 7.26
N ALA A 49 7.64 0.82 8.01
CA ALA A 49 7.11 -0.42 8.58
C ALA A 49 5.95 -0.13 9.53
N ASN A 50 6.08 0.90 10.35
CA ASN A 50 5.03 1.25 11.29
C ASN A 50 3.76 1.69 10.58
N VAL A 51 3.92 2.53 9.57
CA VAL A 51 2.78 3.05 8.83
C VAL A 51 2.06 1.94 8.09
N LEU A 52 2.82 1.07 7.44
CA LEU A 52 2.20 -0.03 6.69
C LEU A 52 1.53 -1.02 7.63
N GLY A 53 2.11 -1.26 8.79
CA GLY A 53 1.48 -2.13 9.78
C GLY A 53 0.15 -1.58 10.26
N MET A 54 0.09 -0.26 10.47
CA MET A 54 -1.13 0.39 10.89
C MET A 54 -2.18 0.31 9.79
N ILE A 55 -1.78 0.56 8.56
CA ILE A 55 -2.69 0.48 7.42
C ILE A 55 -3.26 -0.92 7.30
N ARG A 56 -2.40 -1.92 7.42
CA ARG A 56 -2.85 -3.31 7.32
C ARG A 56 -3.89 -3.62 8.39
N LYS A 57 -3.64 -3.18 9.60
CA LYS A 57 -4.57 -3.44 10.69
C LYS A 57 -5.92 -2.81 10.41
N ILE A 58 -5.93 -1.56 10.01
CA ILE A 58 -7.17 -0.85 9.74
C ILE A 58 -7.92 -1.49 8.58
N MET A 59 -7.21 -1.83 7.52
CA MET A 59 -7.84 -2.43 6.36
C MET A 59 -8.41 -3.80 6.67
N ASN A 60 -7.68 -4.58 7.46
CA ASN A 60 -8.17 -5.91 7.83
C ASN A 60 -9.43 -5.82 8.69
N GLU A 61 -9.47 -4.87 9.59
CA GLU A 61 -10.64 -4.70 10.44
C GLU A 61 -11.86 -4.29 9.63
N GLY A 62 -11.63 -3.57 8.55
CA GLY A 62 -12.73 -3.17 7.68
C GLY A 62 -13.06 -4.14 6.58
N GLY A 63 -12.34 -5.25 6.52
CA GLY A 63 -12.58 -6.23 5.48
C GLY A 63 -12.05 -5.85 4.12
N GLY A 64 -11.10 -4.93 4.08
CA GLY A 64 -10.56 -4.47 2.81
C GLY A 64 -9.27 -5.16 2.42
N SER A 65 -8.75 -4.76 1.29
CA SER A 65 -7.50 -5.32 0.75
C SER A 65 -6.55 -4.19 0.36
N ILE A 66 -5.28 -4.52 0.29
CA ILE A 66 -4.25 -3.55 -0.07
C ILE A 66 -3.49 -4.06 -1.28
N LEU A 67 -3.31 -3.18 -2.25
CA LEU A 67 -2.42 -3.45 -3.37
C LEU A 67 -1.22 -2.54 -3.22
N LEU A 68 -0.06 -3.13 -2.97
CA LEU A 68 1.16 -2.36 -2.80
C LEU A 68 2.00 -2.44 -4.07
N ILE A 69 2.30 -1.30 -4.63
CA ILE A 69 3.16 -1.20 -5.80
C ILE A 69 4.48 -0.62 -5.35
N SER A 70 5.55 -1.39 -5.49
CA SER A 70 6.84 -0.97 -5.00
C SER A 70 7.94 -1.79 -5.67
N HIS A 71 9.12 -1.20 -5.82
CA HIS A 71 10.26 -1.98 -6.23
C HIS A 71 11.25 -2.19 -5.09
N ASP A 72 10.81 -1.94 -3.87
CA ASP A 72 11.58 -2.24 -2.68
C ASP A 72 11.29 -3.69 -2.32
N ARG A 73 12.13 -4.61 -2.77
CA ARG A 73 11.87 -6.03 -2.62
C ARG A 73 11.77 -6.48 -1.17
N PRO A 74 12.66 -6.05 -0.28
CA PRO A 74 12.52 -6.44 1.12
C PRO A 74 11.19 -6.02 1.71
N LEU A 75 10.70 -4.85 1.36
CA LEU A 75 9.42 -4.38 1.85
C LEU A 75 8.28 -5.26 1.35
N VAL A 76 8.30 -5.57 0.06
CA VAL A 76 7.27 -6.40 -0.54
C VAL A 76 7.25 -7.78 0.11
N ASP A 77 8.43 -8.37 0.31
CA ASP A 77 8.53 -9.68 0.94
C ASP A 77 7.97 -9.67 2.35
N PHE A 78 8.21 -8.60 3.07
CA PHE A 78 7.78 -8.52 4.46
C PHE A 78 6.28 -8.27 4.57
N PHE A 79 5.74 -7.44 3.71
CA PHE A 79 4.39 -6.91 3.90
C PHE A 79 3.32 -7.71 3.15
N CYS A 80 3.64 -8.27 2.01
CA CYS A 80 2.62 -8.80 1.12
C CYS A 80 2.41 -10.29 1.28
N ASP A 81 1.17 -10.73 1.19
CA ASP A 81 0.82 -12.15 1.23
C ASP A 81 1.05 -12.80 -0.13
N GLN A 82 0.77 -12.07 -1.18
CA GLN A 82 0.96 -12.55 -2.53
C GLN A 82 1.74 -11.52 -3.30
N ILE A 83 2.63 -11.97 -4.15
CA ILE A 83 3.50 -11.08 -4.91
C ILE A 83 3.38 -11.39 -6.39
N TYR A 84 3.25 -10.32 -7.18
CA TYR A 84 3.25 -10.43 -8.62
C TYR A 84 4.41 -9.60 -9.15
N VAL A 85 5.10 -10.09 -10.14
CA VAL A 85 6.22 -9.39 -10.75
C VAL A 85 5.84 -8.98 -12.16
N PHE A 86 6.05 -7.72 -12.48
CA PHE A 86 5.75 -7.22 -13.81
C PHE A 86 7.05 -7.29 -14.63
N ASP A 87 7.04 -8.08 -15.69
CA ASP A 87 8.23 -8.30 -16.48
C ASP A 87 7.82 -8.52 -17.91
N ASN A 88 8.51 -7.87 -18.85
CA ASN A 88 8.22 -8.01 -20.26
C ASN A 88 6.74 -7.79 -20.56
N LYS A 89 6.18 -6.75 -19.96
CA LYS A 89 4.77 -6.39 -20.17
C LYS A 89 3.83 -7.49 -19.72
N THR A 90 4.29 -8.35 -18.84
CA THR A 90 3.49 -9.45 -18.32
C THR A 90 3.51 -9.43 -16.80
N LEU A 91 2.38 -9.66 -16.19
CA LEU A 91 2.30 -9.74 -14.74
C LEU A 91 2.25 -11.20 -14.34
N LYS A 92 3.21 -11.64 -13.55
CA LYS A 92 3.30 -13.02 -13.16
C LYS A 92 3.26 -13.17 -11.66
N LYS A 93 2.45 -14.10 -11.18
CA LYS A 93 2.41 -14.38 -9.76
C LYS A 93 3.66 -15.14 -9.35
N GLU A 94 4.27 -14.67 -8.29
CA GLU A 94 5.47 -15.32 -7.80
C GLU A 94 5.11 -16.43 -6.82
N ASN A 95 5.75 -17.59 -6.99
CA ASN A 95 5.54 -18.66 -6.10
C ASN A 95 6.26 -18.43 -4.82
N ARG A 96 5.60 -18.36 -3.70
CA ARG A 96 6.24 -18.18 -2.42
C ARG A 96 6.06 -19.42 -1.63
N LYS A 97 7.13 -19.72 -0.90
CA LYS A 97 7.05 -20.88 -0.20
C LYS A 97 6.84 -20.65 1.08
#